data_18bf891930ebce4aa8617c2bce8d5585
#
_entry.id   18bf891930ebce4aa8617c2bce8d5585
#
_cell.length_a   1.000
_cell.length_b   1.000
_cell.length_c   1.000
_cell.angle_alpha   90.00
_cell.angle_beta   90.00
_cell.angle_gamma   90.00
#
_symmetry.space_group_name_H-M   'P 1'
#
loop_
_entity.id
_entity.type
_entity.pdbx_description
1 polymer ?
#
loop_
_entity_poly.entity_id
_entity_poly.type
_entity_poly.pdbx_seq_one_letter_code
_entity_poly.pdbx_strand_id
1 'polypeptide(L)'
;MVRSRTIKRPPQQDRSRVTQERILASASALLEQRGYAEFTLQKVCKESGLSIGAIYSRFSSKDELLRTIQEKHIEELDTDVMQIVRKLAAQGDSLQSTAPAVVKEFSELYRKHQSLLRPLMAIAAMDPVMAQEGKKFDTRTKQQFRHLLLRHKNGIKHPNPERAVDNCFEVVFASVTHVLGLGTAPNVMGTAPNVRSKGIWRDFVEDLSQMVSTYLLSEHSGISKGELVALNAERRAGR
;
A
#
# COMPACT_ATOMS: atom_id res chain seq x y z
N MET A 1 51.23 18.01 -26.70
CA MET A 1 50.29 18.99 -26.11
C MET A 1 49.02 18.23 -25.67
N VAL A 2 48.92 17.89 -24.40
CA VAL A 2 47.76 17.22 -23.85
C VAL A 2 46.77 18.27 -23.38
N ARG A 3 45.59 18.35 -24.04
CA ARG A 3 44.51 19.28 -23.61
C ARG A 3 43.89 18.77 -22.29
N SER A 4 44.15 19.51 -21.21
CA SER A 4 43.48 19.33 -19.92
C SER A 4 41.96 19.49 -20.10
N ARG A 5 41.18 18.40 -19.88
CA ARG A 5 39.70 18.45 -19.81
C ARG A 5 39.32 19.15 -18.50
N THR A 6 38.92 20.41 -18.62
CA THR A 6 38.29 21.14 -17.50
C THR A 6 36.97 20.44 -17.12
N ILE A 7 36.97 19.75 -16.00
CA ILE A 7 35.74 19.16 -15.41
C ILE A 7 34.90 20.35 -14.95
N LYS A 8 33.83 20.68 -15.72
CA LYS A 8 32.83 21.66 -15.31
C LYS A 8 32.21 21.21 -13.98
N ARG A 9 32.41 21.95 -12.91
CA ARG A 9 31.72 21.76 -11.65
C ARG A 9 30.21 21.95 -11.90
N PRO A 10 29.33 21.00 -11.52
CA PRO A 10 27.88 21.15 -11.70
C PRO A 10 27.40 22.39 -10.93
N PRO A 11 26.31 23.06 -11.40
CA PRO A 11 25.70 24.20 -10.72
C PRO A 11 25.42 23.91 -9.26
N GLN A 12 25.43 24.93 -8.40
CA GLN A 12 25.22 24.79 -6.94
C GLN A 12 23.87 24.12 -6.62
N GLN A 13 22.87 24.34 -7.45
CA GLN A 13 21.54 23.76 -7.34
C GLN A 13 21.55 22.25 -7.56
N ASP A 14 22.32 21.73 -8.54
CA ASP A 14 22.47 20.30 -8.79
C ASP A 14 23.16 19.58 -7.64
N ARG A 15 24.17 20.20 -7.03
CA ARG A 15 24.85 19.63 -5.84
C ARG A 15 23.92 19.57 -4.63
N SER A 16 23.06 20.57 -4.46
CA SER A 16 22.07 20.60 -3.39
C SER A 16 21.08 19.45 -3.54
N ARG A 17 20.56 19.24 -4.75
CA ARG A 17 19.62 18.15 -5.07
C ARG A 17 20.26 16.77 -4.85
N VAL A 18 21.45 16.53 -5.39
CA VAL A 18 22.19 15.27 -5.21
C VAL A 18 22.42 14.96 -3.72
N THR A 19 22.74 15.98 -2.92
CA THR A 19 22.94 15.80 -1.47
C THR A 19 21.63 15.45 -0.78
N GLN A 20 20.50 16.09 -1.14
CA GLN A 20 19.19 15.78 -0.60
C GLN A 20 18.75 14.36 -0.94
N GLU A 21 18.88 13.96 -2.20
CA GLU A 21 18.59 12.59 -2.66
C GLU A 21 19.42 11.55 -1.90
N ARG A 22 20.69 11.83 -1.62
CA ARG A 22 21.56 10.95 -0.84
C ARG A 22 21.10 10.81 0.61
N ILE A 23 20.65 11.90 1.24
CA ILE A 23 20.07 11.85 2.60
C ILE A 23 18.81 11.00 2.60
N LEU A 24 17.90 11.27 1.67
CA LEU A 24 16.63 10.53 1.56
C LEU A 24 16.86 9.03 1.32
N ALA A 25 17.74 8.68 0.38
CA ALA A 25 18.07 7.29 0.09
C ALA A 25 18.66 6.56 1.30
N SER A 26 19.63 7.17 2.00
CA SER A 26 20.24 6.58 3.21
C SER A 26 19.23 6.46 4.36
N ALA A 27 18.35 7.45 4.52
CA ALA A 27 17.31 7.45 5.55
C ALA A 27 16.25 6.40 5.26
N SER A 28 15.78 6.27 4.01
CA SER A 28 14.84 5.21 3.59
C SER A 28 15.44 3.82 3.82
N ALA A 29 16.67 3.58 3.38
CA ALA A 29 17.36 2.31 3.58
C ALA A 29 17.50 1.95 5.08
N LEU A 30 17.78 2.94 5.93
CA LEU A 30 17.85 2.73 7.39
C LEU A 30 16.49 2.34 7.97
N LEU A 31 15.40 2.99 7.53
CA LEU A 31 14.04 2.65 7.94
C LEU A 31 13.66 1.22 7.51
N GLU A 32 13.96 0.84 6.28
CA GLU A 32 13.69 -0.49 5.75
C GLU A 32 14.42 -1.60 6.52
N GLN A 33 15.70 -1.36 6.82
CA GLN A 33 16.56 -2.37 7.44
C GLN A 33 16.39 -2.47 8.96
N ARG A 34 16.16 -1.33 9.64
CA ARG A 34 16.21 -1.22 11.10
C ARG A 34 14.88 -0.81 11.74
N GLY A 35 13.93 -0.34 10.93
CA GLY A 35 12.66 0.21 11.42
C GLY A 35 12.82 1.56 12.15
N TYR A 36 11.68 2.08 12.65
CA TYR A 36 11.64 3.40 13.26
C TYR A 36 12.34 3.48 14.62
N ALA A 37 12.30 2.42 15.42
CA ALA A 37 12.89 2.39 16.77
C ALA A 37 14.41 2.67 16.73
N GLU A 38 15.09 2.22 15.70
CA GLU A 38 16.53 2.45 15.52
C GLU A 38 16.87 3.67 14.65
N PHE A 39 15.88 4.39 14.14
CA PHE A 39 16.10 5.52 13.24
C PHE A 39 16.53 6.76 14.00
N THR A 40 17.79 7.19 13.80
CA THR A 40 18.36 8.44 14.33
C THR A 40 19.11 9.21 13.24
N LEU A 41 19.16 10.56 13.36
CA LEU A 41 19.89 11.38 12.40
C LEU A 41 21.40 11.07 12.40
N GLN A 42 21.98 10.66 13.56
CA GLN A 42 23.36 10.22 13.63
C GLN A 42 23.63 8.97 12.77
N LYS A 43 22.68 8.00 12.78
CA LYS A 43 22.77 6.82 11.91
C LYS A 43 22.65 7.22 10.44
N VAL A 44 21.74 8.16 10.10
CA VAL A 44 21.63 8.70 8.74
C VAL A 44 22.92 9.39 8.30
N CYS A 45 23.58 10.17 9.18
CA CYS A 45 24.90 10.75 8.91
C CYS A 45 25.94 9.67 8.57
N LYS A 46 25.98 8.60 9.37
CA LYS A 46 26.92 7.49 9.18
C LYS A 46 26.68 6.80 7.83
N GLU A 47 25.44 6.46 7.52
CA GLU A 47 25.06 5.77 6.27
C GLU A 47 25.24 6.64 5.04
N SER A 48 24.91 7.94 5.14
CA SER A 48 25.06 8.89 4.03
C SER A 48 26.48 9.41 3.85
N GLY A 49 27.36 9.31 4.86
CA GLY A 49 28.67 9.93 4.86
C GLY A 49 28.60 11.46 4.87
N LEU A 50 27.51 12.05 5.39
CA LEU A 50 27.28 13.49 5.47
C LEU A 50 27.31 13.95 6.93
N SER A 51 27.65 15.22 7.16
CA SER A 51 27.60 15.80 8.49
C SER A 51 26.18 16.09 8.93
N ILE A 52 25.95 16.17 10.23
CA ILE A 52 24.66 16.54 10.81
C ILE A 52 24.21 17.93 10.35
N GLY A 53 25.15 18.87 10.18
CA GLY A 53 24.88 20.20 9.63
C GLY A 53 24.40 20.15 8.17
N ALA A 54 24.88 19.20 7.37
CA ALA A 54 24.39 18.99 6.00
C ALA A 54 22.95 18.47 5.97
N ILE A 55 22.51 17.70 6.99
CA ILE A 55 21.12 17.28 7.13
C ILE A 55 20.26 18.47 7.55
N TYR A 56 20.62 19.18 8.62
CA TYR A 56 19.84 20.32 9.12
C TYR A 56 19.77 21.51 8.16
N SER A 57 20.70 21.63 7.21
CA SER A 57 20.60 22.64 6.14
C SER A 57 19.51 22.36 5.11
N ARG A 58 18.87 21.18 5.15
CA ARG A 58 17.84 20.72 4.21
C ARG A 58 16.54 20.29 4.86
N PHE A 59 16.62 19.79 6.07
CA PHE A 59 15.49 19.32 6.86
C PHE A 59 15.58 19.94 8.25
N SER A 60 14.58 20.74 8.61
CA SER A 60 14.56 21.47 9.90
C SER A 60 14.45 20.52 11.10
N SER A 61 13.94 19.33 10.87
CA SER A 61 13.71 18.33 11.91
C SER A 61 13.80 16.90 11.37
N LYS A 62 13.84 15.92 12.29
CA LYS A 62 13.69 14.50 11.99
C LYS A 62 12.33 14.22 11.35
N ASP A 63 11.28 14.86 11.84
CA ASP A 63 9.91 14.65 11.37
C ASP A 63 9.73 15.17 9.93
N GLU A 64 10.31 16.31 9.59
CA GLU A 64 10.33 16.80 8.21
C GLU A 64 11.02 15.81 7.27
N LEU A 65 12.15 15.24 7.65
CA LEU A 65 12.83 14.20 6.88
C LEU A 65 11.92 12.98 6.67
N LEU A 66 11.22 12.52 7.72
CA LEU A 66 10.33 11.37 7.65
C LEU A 66 9.11 11.64 6.76
N ARG A 67 8.51 12.83 6.85
CA ARG A 67 7.41 13.26 5.99
C ARG A 67 7.82 13.33 4.53
N THR A 68 9.02 13.87 4.25
CA THR A 68 9.57 13.91 2.87
C THR A 68 9.82 12.50 2.32
N ILE A 69 10.29 11.56 3.15
CA ILE A 69 10.44 10.16 2.74
C ILE A 69 9.08 9.56 2.40
N GLN A 70 8.05 9.79 3.23
CA GLN A 70 6.70 9.30 2.97
C GLN A 70 6.12 9.90 1.68
N GLU A 71 6.24 11.21 1.48
CA GLU A 71 5.76 11.91 0.29
C GLU A 71 6.36 11.30 -0.97
N LYS A 72 7.67 11.15 -1.02
CA LYS A 72 8.37 10.53 -2.15
C LYS A 72 7.93 9.07 -2.37
N HIS A 73 7.74 8.31 -1.30
CA HIS A 73 7.29 6.92 -1.42
C HIS A 73 5.85 6.82 -1.92
N ILE A 74 4.97 7.75 -1.53
CA ILE A 74 3.60 7.84 -2.05
C ILE A 74 3.61 8.17 -3.55
N GLU A 75 4.51 9.03 -4.04
CA GLU A 75 4.67 9.31 -5.48
C GLU A 75 5.08 8.05 -6.26
N GLU A 76 5.97 7.22 -5.70
CA GLU A 76 6.36 5.94 -6.29
C GLU A 76 5.17 4.96 -6.32
N LEU A 77 4.40 4.86 -5.23
CA LEU A 77 3.19 4.05 -5.13
C LEU A 77 2.11 4.50 -6.13
N ASP A 78 1.83 5.81 -6.23
CA ASP A 78 0.88 6.37 -7.19
C ASP A 78 1.30 6.04 -8.64
N THR A 79 2.60 6.09 -8.93
CA THR A 79 3.15 5.71 -10.24
C THR A 79 2.89 4.24 -10.55
N ASP A 80 3.14 3.35 -9.60
CA ASP A 80 2.89 1.90 -9.76
C ASP A 80 1.40 1.60 -9.89
N VAL A 81 0.53 2.25 -9.10
CA VAL A 81 -0.94 2.14 -9.24
C VAL A 81 -1.38 2.51 -10.65
N MET A 82 -0.86 3.62 -11.21
CA MET A 82 -1.22 4.03 -12.57
C MET A 82 -0.71 3.05 -13.63
N GLN A 83 0.43 2.40 -13.42
CA GLN A 83 0.91 1.32 -14.30
C GLN A 83 -0.01 0.11 -14.25
N ILE A 84 -0.45 -0.30 -13.05
CA ILE A 84 -1.42 -1.38 -12.84
C ILE A 84 -2.72 -1.07 -13.58
N VAL A 85 -3.26 0.15 -13.41
CA VAL A 85 -4.50 0.57 -14.07
C VAL A 85 -4.36 0.49 -15.59
N ARG A 86 -3.29 1.02 -16.16
CA ARG A 86 -3.04 0.96 -17.63
C ARG A 86 -2.95 -0.48 -18.13
N LYS A 87 -2.21 -1.33 -17.41
CA LYS A 87 -2.05 -2.75 -17.74
C LYS A 87 -3.40 -3.48 -17.75
N LEU A 88 -4.18 -3.35 -16.68
CA LEU A 88 -5.45 -4.03 -16.53
C LEU A 88 -6.54 -3.46 -17.45
N ALA A 89 -6.52 -2.15 -17.71
CA ALA A 89 -7.43 -1.53 -18.66
C ALA A 89 -7.24 -2.07 -20.09
N ALA A 90 -6.03 -2.47 -20.45
CA ALA A 90 -5.71 -3.03 -21.77
C ALA A 90 -5.99 -4.54 -21.89
N GLN A 91 -6.13 -5.27 -20.78
CA GLN A 91 -6.23 -6.73 -20.77
C GLN A 91 -7.62 -7.29 -20.43
N GLY A 92 -8.49 -6.50 -19.83
CA GLY A 92 -9.70 -7.00 -19.19
C GLY A 92 -10.95 -6.92 -20.05
N ASP A 93 -11.40 -8.03 -20.64
CA ASP A 93 -12.62 -8.10 -21.43
C ASP A 93 -13.86 -8.51 -20.62
N SER A 94 -13.69 -9.07 -19.42
CA SER A 94 -14.78 -9.57 -18.57
C SER A 94 -14.50 -9.38 -17.08
N LEU A 95 -15.55 -9.39 -16.26
CA LEU A 95 -15.40 -9.37 -14.80
C LEU A 95 -14.67 -10.61 -14.28
N GLN A 96 -14.89 -11.77 -14.90
CA GLN A 96 -14.26 -13.05 -14.53
C GLN A 96 -12.74 -13.00 -14.65
N SER A 97 -12.20 -12.28 -15.66
CA SER A 97 -10.75 -12.11 -15.85
C SER A 97 -10.20 -10.92 -15.06
N THR A 98 -10.98 -9.83 -14.95
CA THR A 98 -10.55 -8.59 -14.33
C THR A 98 -10.50 -8.69 -12.81
N ALA A 99 -11.49 -9.30 -12.15
CA ALA A 99 -11.55 -9.33 -10.70
C ALA A 99 -10.32 -10.02 -10.05
N PRO A 100 -9.93 -11.25 -10.44
CA PRO A 100 -8.73 -11.87 -9.88
C PRO A 100 -7.45 -11.12 -10.23
N ALA A 101 -7.36 -10.52 -11.44
CA ALA A 101 -6.20 -9.75 -11.84
C ALA A 101 -6.04 -8.48 -11.00
N VAL A 102 -7.12 -7.77 -10.70
CA VAL A 102 -7.12 -6.59 -9.82
C VAL A 102 -6.65 -6.98 -8.42
N VAL A 103 -7.21 -8.02 -7.81
CA VAL A 103 -6.80 -8.47 -6.47
C VAL A 103 -5.31 -8.81 -6.46
N LYS A 104 -4.82 -9.55 -7.46
CA LYS A 104 -3.42 -9.94 -7.57
C LYS A 104 -2.49 -8.73 -7.67
N GLU A 105 -2.75 -7.82 -8.62
CA GLU A 105 -1.86 -6.69 -8.88
C GLU A 105 -1.80 -5.72 -7.67
N PHE A 106 -2.94 -5.45 -7.03
CA PHE A 106 -2.96 -4.61 -5.83
C PHE A 106 -2.30 -5.30 -4.62
N SER A 107 -2.44 -6.61 -4.47
CA SER A 107 -1.73 -7.37 -3.43
C SER A 107 -0.21 -7.33 -3.64
N GLU A 108 0.25 -7.50 -4.88
CA GLU A 108 1.66 -7.42 -5.23
C GLU A 108 2.24 -6.01 -5.06
N LEU A 109 1.45 -4.96 -5.29
CA LEU A 109 1.84 -3.58 -5.00
C LEU A 109 2.26 -3.43 -3.52
N TYR A 110 1.38 -3.83 -2.59
CA TYR A 110 1.69 -3.73 -1.16
C TYR A 110 2.87 -4.63 -0.76
N ARG A 111 2.98 -5.83 -1.36
CA ARG A 111 4.11 -6.73 -1.12
C ARG A 111 5.43 -6.14 -1.59
N LYS A 112 5.45 -5.53 -2.77
CA LYS A 112 6.63 -4.87 -3.35
C LYS A 112 7.17 -3.78 -2.43
N HIS A 113 6.28 -2.98 -1.85
CA HIS A 113 6.62 -1.82 -1.05
C HIS A 113 6.64 -2.05 0.46
N GLN A 114 6.41 -3.28 0.93
CA GLN A 114 6.21 -3.60 2.35
C GLN A 114 7.36 -3.18 3.27
N SER A 115 8.60 -3.20 2.79
CA SER A 115 9.79 -2.90 3.60
C SER A 115 9.77 -1.47 4.13
N LEU A 116 9.40 -0.50 3.31
CA LEU A 116 9.31 0.91 3.69
C LEU A 116 7.90 1.29 4.19
N LEU A 117 6.84 0.68 3.64
CA LEU A 117 5.47 0.92 4.12
C LEU A 117 5.31 0.59 5.60
N ARG A 118 5.90 -0.52 6.07
CA ARG A 118 5.76 -0.93 7.47
C ARG A 118 6.23 0.13 8.47
N PRO A 119 7.47 0.64 8.43
CA PRO A 119 7.89 1.69 9.34
C PRO A 119 7.14 3.00 9.11
N LEU A 120 6.78 3.37 7.87
CA LEU A 120 6.03 4.60 7.59
C LEU A 120 4.61 4.56 8.17
N MET A 121 3.90 3.43 8.05
CA MET A 121 2.57 3.27 8.65
C MET A 121 2.64 3.28 10.18
N ALA A 122 3.67 2.70 10.78
CA ALA A 122 3.89 2.77 12.23
C ALA A 122 4.13 4.21 12.72
N ILE A 123 4.87 5.02 11.95
CA ILE A 123 5.09 6.44 12.26
C ILE A 123 3.79 7.24 12.07
N ALA A 124 3.04 6.98 10.99
CA ALA A 124 1.78 7.64 10.70
C ALA A 124 0.72 7.45 11.81
N ALA A 125 0.79 6.35 12.55
CA ALA A 125 -0.07 6.14 13.73
C ALA A 125 0.15 7.19 14.85
N MET A 126 1.32 7.87 14.85
CA MET A 126 1.71 8.88 15.85
C MET A 126 1.85 10.29 15.25
N ASP A 127 1.87 10.42 13.93
CA ASP A 127 1.99 11.69 13.21
C ASP A 127 0.72 11.97 12.38
N PRO A 128 -0.16 12.91 12.82
CA PRO A 128 -1.41 13.21 12.11
C PRO A 128 -1.22 13.69 10.66
N VAL A 129 -0.10 14.34 10.34
CA VAL A 129 0.19 14.81 8.97
C VAL A 129 0.46 13.59 8.08
N MET A 130 1.32 12.69 8.55
CA MET A 130 1.60 11.44 7.83
C MET A 130 0.37 10.55 7.71
N ALA A 131 -0.48 10.48 8.74
CA ALA A 131 -1.74 9.75 8.69
C ALA A 131 -2.69 10.31 7.62
N GLN A 132 -2.79 11.64 7.50
CA GLN A 132 -3.63 12.29 6.51
C GLN A 132 -3.16 12.02 5.08
N GLU A 133 -1.85 12.07 4.83
CA GLU A 133 -1.30 11.78 3.49
C GLU A 133 -1.49 10.31 3.12
N GLY A 134 -1.28 9.37 4.06
CA GLY A 134 -1.59 7.95 3.88
C GLY A 134 -3.07 7.74 3.52
N LYS A 135 -4.00 8.38 4.24
CA LYS A 135 -5.44 8.30 3.95
C LYS A 135 -5.80 8.85 2.56
N LYS A 136 -5.15 9.91 2.11
CA LYS A 136 -5.36 10.42 0.75
C LYS A 136 -4.90 9.41 -0.31
N PHE A 137 -3.75 8.79 -0.10
CA PHE A 137 -3.27 7.70 -0.98
C PHE A 137 -4.25 6.52 -1.01
N ASP A 138 -4.70 6.03 0.15
CA ASP A 138 -5.67 4.94 0.23
C ASP A 138 -6.97 5.27 -0.51
N THR A 139 -7.45 6.51 -0.37
CA THR A 139 -8.66 6.99 -1.07
C THR A 139 -8.48 6.95 -2.59
N ARG A 140 -7.33 7.43 -3.10
CA ARG A 140 -7.02 7.39 -4.55
C ARG A 140 -6.90 5.94 -5.05
N THR A 141 -6.21 5.10 -4.30
CA THR A 141 -6.02 3.69 -4.63
C THR A 141 -7.36 2.95 -4.68
N LYS A 142 -8.25 3.18 -3.70
CA LYS A 142 -9.62 2.65 -3.70
C LYS A 142 -10.40 3.10 -4.94
N GLN A 143 -10.29 4.36 -5.35
CA GLN A 143 -10.94 4.87 -6.57
C GLN A 143 -10.47 4.13 -7.82
N GLN A 144 -9.16 3.84 -7.94
CA GLN A 144 -8.64 3.07 -9.09
C GLN A 144 -9.10 1.62 -9.08
N PHE A 145 -9.13 0.97 -7.92
CA PHE A 145 -9.69 -0.38 -7.75
C PHE A 145 -11.17 -0.42 -8.18
N ARG A 146 -11.96 0.53 -7.71
CA ARG A 146 -13.37 0.71 -8.10
C ARG A 146 -13.52 0.90 -9.61
N HIS A 147 -12.74 1.80 -10.17
CA HIS A 147 -12.78 2.11 -11.61
C HIS A 147 -12.60 0.84 -12.44
N LEU A 148 -11.61 0.01 -12.12
CA LEU A 148 -11.32 -1.22 -12.84
C LEU A 148 -12.48 -2.24 -12.77
N LEU A 149 -13.08 -2.44 -11.61
CA LEU A 149 -14.15 -3.42 -11.44
C LEU A 149 -15.52 -2.93 -11.94
N LEU A 150 -15.84 -1.64 -11.70
CA LEU A 150 -17.13 -1.08 -12.11
C LEU A 150 -17.27 -0.84 -13.62
N ARG A 151 -16.19 -0.95 -14.41
CA ARG A 151 -16.28 -1.06 -15.88
C ARG A 151 -17.13 -2.24 -16.31
N HIS A 152 -17.19 -3.29 -15.48
CA HIS A 152 -17.96 -4.52 -15.69
C HIS A 152 -19.20 -4.59 -14.80
N LYS A 153 -19.77 -3.43 -14.43
CA LYS A 153 -20.91 -3.32 -13.48
C LYS A 153 -22.06 -4.26 -13.83
N ASN A 154 -22.38 -4.39 -15.11
CA ASN A 154 -23.48 -5.27 -15.59
C ASN A 154 -23.21 -6.77 -15.36
N GLY A 155 -21.97 -7.17 -15.15
CA GLY A 155 -21.58 -8.53 -14.79
C GLY A 155 -21.60 -8.82 -13.30
N ILE A 156 -21.72 -7.78 -12.45
CA ILE A 156 -21.77 -7.94 -10.98
C ILE A 156 -23.19 -8.35 -10.58
N LYS A 157 -23.32 -9.51 -9.95
CA LYS A 157 -24.60 -10.08 -9.55
C LYS A 157 -25.14 -9.56 -8.21
N HIS A 158 -24.30 -8.85 -7.46
CA HIS A 158 -24.71 -8.25 -6.19
C HIS A 158 -25.74 -7.12 -6.40
N PRO A 159 -26.85 -7.05 -5.59
CA PRO A 159 -27.91 -6.03 -5.74
C PRO A 159 -27.42 -4.58 -5.71
N ASN A 160 -26.28 -4.32 -5.07
CA ASN A 160 -25.62 -3.01 -5.05
C ASN A 160 -24.16 -3.18 -5.46
N PRO A 161 -23.86 -3.07 -6.77
CA PRO A 161 -22.51 -3.27 -7.31
C PRO A 161 -21.44 -2.35 -6.69
N GLU A 162 -21.76 -1.08 -6.47
CA GLU A 162 -20.83 -0.11 -5.91
C GLU A 162 -20.41 -0.53 -4.49
N ARG A 163 -21.39 -0.87 -3.63
CA ARG A 163 -21.12 -1.34 -2.28
C ARG A 163 -20.33 -2.65 -2.28
N ALA A 164 -20.65 -3.55 -3.21
CA ALA A 164 -19.94 -4.82 -3.32
C ALA A 164 -18.46 -4.61 -3.64
N VAL A 165 -18.16 -3.73 -4.59
CA VAL A 165 -16.77 -3.37 -4.96
C VAL A 165 -16.06 -2.65 -3.82
N ASP A 166 -16.75 -1.77 -3.09
CA ASP A 166 -16.18 -1.12 -1.90
C ASP A 166 -15.79 -2.12 -0.82
N ASN A 167 -16.68 -3.08 -0.53
CA ASN A 167 -16.43 -4.15 0.43
C ASN A 167 -15.26 -5.04 -0.03
N CYS A 168 -15.16 -5.34 -1.33
CA CYS A 168 -14.02 -6.08 -1.86
C CYS A 168 -12.69 -5.36 -1.61
N PHE A 169 -12.64 -4.04 -1.85
CA PHE A 169 -11.44 -3.26 -1.55
C PHE A 169 -11.05 -3.34 -0.07
N GLU A 170 -12.02 -3.08 0.83
CA GLU A 170 -11.76 -3.11 2.29
C GLU A 170 -11.24 -4.48 2.75
N VAL A 171 -11.85 -5.57 2.27
CA VAL A 171 -11.44 -6.95 2.62
C VAL A 171 -10.03 -7.24 2.07
N VAL A 172 -9.78 -6.91 0.80
CA VAL A 172 -8.46 -7.13 0.18
C VAL A 172 -7.39 -6.32 0.91
N PHE A 173 -7.64 -5.03 1.12
CA PHE A 173 -6.70 -4.14 1.80
C PHE A 173 -6.40 -4.63 3.23
N ALA A 174 -7.44 -4.89 4.03
CA ALA A 174 -7.29 -5.36 5.41
C ALA A 174 -6.54 -6.71 5.48
N SER A 175 -6.88 -7.66 4.61
CA SER A 175 -6.25 -8.98 4.59
C SER A 175 -4.78 -8.90 4.17
N VAL A 176 -4.47 -8.17 3.11
CA VAL A 176 -3.11 -7.99 2.59
C VAL A 176 -2.23 -7.27 3.61
N THR A 177 -2.71 -6.14 4.16
CA THR A 177 -1.94 -5.37 5.15
C THR A 177 -1.71 -6.16 6.43
N HIS A 178 -2.70 -6.94 6.88
CA HIS A 178 -2.55 -7.83 8.03
C HIS A 178 -1.49 -8.90 7.80
N VAL A 179 -1.59 -9.62 6.69
CA VAL A 179 -0.65 -10.71 6.33
C VAL A 179 0.77 -10.19 6.14
N LEU A 180 0.94 -9.01 5.54
CA LEU A 180 2.24 -8.36 5.39
C LEU A 180 2.75 -7.67 6.67
N GLY A 181 1.96 -7.62 7.74
CA GLY A 181 2.32 -6.96 9.00
C GLY A 181 2.49 -5.43 8.84
N LEU A 182 1.64 -4.81 8.01
CA LEU A 182 1.65 -3.36 7.78
C LEU A 182 0.73 -2.59 8.73
N GLY A 183 -0.04 -3.27 9.58
CA GLY A 183 -0.91 -2.63 10.56
C GLY A 183 -0.18 -2.16 11.81
N THR A 184 -0.87 -1.33 12.60
CA THR A 184 -0.37 -0.81 13.88
C THR A 184 -0.31 -1.88 15.00
N ALA A 185 -1.07 -2.97 14.84
CA ALA A 185 -0.97 -4.10 15.75
C ALA A 185 0.18 -5.00 15.26
N PRO A 186 1.27 -5.15 16.04
CA PRO A 186 2.20 -6.22 15.76
C PRO A 186 1.39 -7.53 15.74
N ASN A 187 1.74 -8.45 14.87
CA ASN A 187 1.13 -9.78 14.85
C ASN A 187 1.48 -10.50 16.16
N VAL A 188 0.80 -10.08 17.23
CA VAL A 188 1.04 -10.51 18.61
C VAL A 188 0.79 -12.00 18.78
N MET A 189 0.01 -12.59 17.89
CA MET A 189 -0.35 -14.01 17.97
C MET A 189 0.55 -14.94 17.16
N GLY A 190 1.53 -14.42 16.40
CA GLY A 190 2.40 -15.27 15.57
C GLY A 190 1.64 -16.08 14.50
N THR A 191 0.38 -15.72 14.25
CA THR A 191 -0.56 -16.46 13.40
C THR A 191 -0.49 -16.05 11.93
N ALA A 192 0.19 -14.93 11.60
CA ALA A 192 0.40 -14.61 10.21
C ALA A 192 1.27 -15.71 9.59
N PRO A 193 0.81 -16.32 8.50
CA PRO A 193 1.60 -17.29 7.78
C PRO A 193 2.96 -16.68 7.41
N ASN A 194 4.00 -17.50 7.38
CA ASN A 194 5.33 -17.02 6.98
C ASN A 194 5.32 -16.67 5.48
N VAL A 195 4.76 -15.51 5.16
CA VAL A 195 4.62 -14.99 3.78
C VAL A 195 5.94 -14.71 3.07
N ARG A 196 7.09 -14.92 3.72
CA ARG A 196 8.39 -14.96 3.06
C ARG A 196 8.50 -16.14 2.10
N SER A 197 7.72 -17.21 2.32
CA SER A 197 7.59 -18.31 1.35
C SER A 197 6.73 -17.86 0.15
N LYS A 198 7.31 -17.91 -1.05
CA LYS A 198 6.60 -17.55 -2.30
C LYS A 198 5.32 -18.39 -2.52
N GLY A 199 5.31 -19.66 -2.07
CA GLY A 199 4.15 -20.53 -2.16
C GLY A 199 2.97 -20.04 -1.32
N ILE A 200 3.20 -19.80 -0.04
CA ILE A 200 2.16 -19.34 0.89
C ILE A 200 1.54 -18.01 0.44
N TRP A 201 2.35 -17.08 -0.02
CA TRP A 201 1.84 -15.81 -0.54
C TRP A 201 0.98 -15.98 -1.79
N ARG A 202 1.44 -16.81 -2.75
CA ARG A 202 0.69 -17.10 -3.97
C ARG A 202 -0.66 -17.70 -3.64
N ASP A 203 -0.69 -18.73 -2.80
CA ASP A 203 -1.90 -19.45 -2.42
C ASP A 203 -2.89 -18.50 -1.69
N PHE A 204 -2.39 -17.65 -0.78
CA PHE A 204 -3.18 -16.61 -0.13
C PHE A 204 -3.83 -15.63 -1.13
N VAL A 205 -3.07 -15.13 -2.11
CA VAL A 205 -3.58 -14.20 -3.12
C VAL A 205 -4.56 -14.88 -4.07
N GLU A 206 -4.35 -16.16 -4.37
CA GLU A 206 -5.25 -16.98 -5.19
C GLU A 206 -6.60 -17.19 -4.47
N ASP A 207 -6.58 -17.58 -3.20
CA ASP A 207 -7.79 -17.74 -2.38
C ASP A 207 -8.57 -16.42 -2.25
N LEU A 208 -7.85 -15.32 -1.96
CA LEU A 208 -8.46 -13.99 -1.84
C LEU A 208 -9.09 -13.55 -3.17
N SER A 209 -8.45 -13.84 -4.30
CA SER A 209 -8.95 -13.56 -5.64
C SER A 209 -10.21 -14.37 -5.93
N GLN A 210 -10.23 -15.64 -5.53
CA GLN A 210 -11.41 -16.52 -5.67
C GLN A 210 -12.59 -16.03 -4.80
N MET A 211 -12.31 -15.61 -3.55
CA MET A 211 -13.34 -15.04 -2.67
C MET A 211 -14.00 -13.81 -3.29
N VAL A 212 -13.18 -12.85 -3.78
CA VAL A 212 -13.69 -11.62 -4.42
C VAL A 212 -14.48 -11.94 -5.68
N SER A 213 -13.98 -12.85 -6.54
CA SER A 213 -14.64 -13.24 -7.77
C SER A 213 -15.99 -13.91 -7.47
N THR A 214 -16.03 -14.83 -6.53
CA THR A 214 -17.26 -15.51 -6.11
C THR A 214 -18.26 -14.49 -5.54
N TYR A 215 -17.82 -13.59 -4.66
CA TYR A 215 -18.68 -12.55 -4.09
C TYR A 215 -19.31 -11.64 -5.14
N LEU A 216 -18.59 -11.27 -6.18
CA LEU A 216 -19.09 -10.39 -7.24
C LEU A 216 -19.96 -11.11 -8.27
N LEU A 217 -19.69 -12.40 -8.53
CA LEU A 217 -20.32 -13.17 -9.61
C LEU A 217 -21.50 -14.05 -9.15
N SER A 218 -21.62 -14.33 -7.84
CA SER A 218 -22.72 -15.14 -7.31
C SER A 218 -24.00 -14.33 -7.15
N GLU A 219 -25.12 -14.97 -7.45
CA GLU A 219 -26.43 -14.39 -7.10
C GLU A 219 -26.57 -14.35 -5.58
N HIS A 220 -26.68 -13.14 -5.05
CA HIS A 220 -26.93 -12.94 -3.64
C HIS A 220 -28.43 -13.03 -3.42
N SER A 221 -28.91 -14.21 -3.07
CA SER A 221 -30.21 -14.37 -2.40
C SER A 221 -30.06 -13.65 -1.05
N GLY A 222 -30.36 -12.36 -1.05
CA GLY A 222 -30.37 -11.60 0.20
C GLY A 222 -31.34 -12.31 1.13
N ILE A 223 -30.89 -12.72 2.32
CA ILE A 223 -31.81 -13.08 3.39
C ILE A 223 -32.74 -11.88 3.50
N SER A 224 -33.97 -12.01 3.05
CA SER A 224 -34.93 -10.92 3.08
C SER A 224 -35.10 -10.48 4.55
N LYS A 225 -35.48 -9.20 4.77
CA LYS A 225 -35.79 -8.76 6.14
C LYS A 225 -36.86 -9.69 6.78
N GLY A 226 -37.75 -10.28 5.98
CA GLY A 226 -38.74 -11.26 6.44
C GLY A 226 -38.13 -12.58 6.92
N GLU A 227 -37.14 -13.10 6.20
CA GLU A 227 -36.44 -14.34 6.60
C GLU A 227 -35.59 -14.15 7.86
N LEU A 228 -34.95 -12.98 8.01
CA LEU A 228 -34.21 -12.63 9.24
C LEU A 228 -35.17 -12.51 10.45
N VAL A 229 -36.37 -11.97 10.25
CA VAL A 229 -37.38 -11.87 11.29
C VAL A 229 -37.91 -13.27 11.64
N ALA A 230 -38.15 -14.13 10.65
CA ALA A 230 -38.56 -15.51 10.86
C ALA A 230 -37.53 -16.35 11.61
N LEU A 231 -36.23 -16.27 11.20
CA LEU A 231 -35.14 -16.95 11.89
C LEU A 231 -34.95 -16.46 13.34
N ASN A 232 -35.14 -15.17 13.59
CA ASN A 232 -35.09 -14.63 14.95
C ASN A 232 -36.32 -14.99 15.80
N ALA A 233 -37.51 -15.20 15.18
CA ALA A 233 -38.70 -15.65 15.86
C ALA A 233 -38.58 -17.14 16.26
N GLU A 234 -38.09 -18.00 15.36
CA GLU A 234 -37.79 -19.41 15.65
C GLU A 234 -36.78 -19.61 16.76
N ARG A 235 -35.69 -18.78 16.79
CA ARG A 235 -34.70 -18.78 17.88
C ARG A 235 -35.27 -18.36 19.23
N ARG A 236 -36.36 -17.56 19.25
CA ARG A 236 -37.03 -17.13 20.50
C ARG A 236 -38.09 -18.13 20.97
N ALA A 237 -38.66 -18.90 20.06
CA ALA A 237 -39.67 -19.92 20.38
C ALA A 237 -39.05 -21.28 20.83
N GLY A 238 -37.76 -21.50 20.54
CA GLY A 238 -37.04 -22.71 20.93
C GLY A 238 -36.26 -22.61 22.25
N ARG A 239 -36.51 -21.54 23.03
CA ARG A 239 -36.03 -21.37 24.43
C ARG A 239 -37.22 -21.39 25.37
#